data_44462bab82412bf63be0e2eac70e2da6
#
_entry.id   44462bab82412bf63be0e2eac70e2da6
#
_cell.length_a   1.000
_cell.length_b   1.000
_cell.length_c   1.000
_cell.angle_alpha   90.00
_cell.angle_beta   90.00
_cell.angle_gamma   90.00
#
_symmetry.space_group_name_H-M   'P 1'
#
loop_
_entity.id
_entity.type
_entity.pdbx_description
1 polymer ?
#
loop_
_entity_poly.entity_id
_entity_poly.type
_entity_poly.pdbx_seq_one_letter_code
_entity_poly.pdbx_strand_id
1 'polypeptide(L)'
;MSKLLAIPALAQFVAATTGRNMTKAAYLAVACGVGMMVLLTVDPAYEATHRGVDAVLWACLAFFVFEWVVRLRHAFRTGRGRAYITSLRGWVDAGAALAVPLAMAFGVNPKSAWLLGLFWMFKVVPGIPGLRQLRRVLVLESGPLLSVLVIFLMVLFVASVAEYFLERDVQPAGFSSVPAALWWAVATLTTTGYGDVVPITPLGRLVAAVVMIFGLGVFGLWTGILATGFAAETRRDNFLKTWESVSKVPFFAALGPAAIADVTGMLRTIDLPPRTMIIRKGQVGDCMYFIASGEVEVDLPGKKVTLGDGAFFGEMALLIGNNLRSANITTTRVSKLLVLDLVDFRLLMARHPELAQTIDAEAKRRALENK
;
A
#
# COMPACT_ATOMS: atom_id res chain seq x y z
N MET A 1 -6.15 8.74 -50.43
CA MET A 1 -6.33 8.86 -48.93
C MET A 1 -6.15 7.47 -48.27
N SER A 2 -5.04 6.76 -48.52
CA SER A 2 -4.85 5.37 -48.00
C SER A 2 -3.37 5.03 -47.67
N LYS A 3 -2.55 5.97 -47.24
CA LYS A 3 -1.12 5.74 -46.90
C LYS A 3 -0.70 6.10 -45.48
N LEU A 4 -1.64 6.24 -44.52
CA LEU A 4 -1.35 6.51 -43.11
C LEU A 4 -1.56 5.28 -42.19
N LEU A 5 -1.63 4.07 -42.81
CA LEU A 5 -1.96 2.82 -42.07
C LEU A 5 -0.76 1.88 -41.88
N ALA A 6 0.45 2.36 -42.08
CA ALA A 6 1.62 1.47 -41.95
C ALA A 6 2.54 1.97 -40.81
N ILE A 7 2.18 1.75 -39.56
CA ILE A 7 3.22 1.60 -38.54
C ILE A 7 2.77 0.53 -37.52
N PRO A 8 2.87 -0.78 -37.86
CA PRO A 8 2.81 -1.84 -36.86
C PRO A 8 3.89 -1.68 -35.78
N ALA A 9 5.05 -1.09 -36.15
CA ALA A 9 6.11 -0.72 -35.21
C ALA A 9 5.65 0.32 -34.19
N LEU A 10 4.85 1.33 -34.57
CA LEU A 10 4.31 2.32 -33.63
C LEU A 10 3.27 1.70 -32.69
N ALA A 11 2.47 0.75 -33.16
CA ALA A 11 1.50 0.03 -32.34
C ALA A 11 2.19 -0.93 -31.36
N GLN A 12 3.26 -1.61 -31.78
CA GLN A 12 4.11 -2.43 -30.91
C GLN A 12 4.93 -1.57 -29.94
N PHE A 13 5.45 -0.43 -30.39
CA PHE A 13 6.13 0.55 -29.55
C PHE A 13 5.17 1.13 -28.50
N VAL A 14 3.94 1.48 -28.86
CA VAL A 14 2.90 1.95 -27.93
C VAL A 14 2.47 0.84 -26.97
N ALA A 15 2.36 -0.40 -27.38
CA ALA A 15 2.09 -1.53 -26.49
C ALA A 15 3.25 -1.82 -25.53
N ALA A 16 4.50 -1.71 -26.00
CA ALA A 16 5.69 -1.86 -25.18
C ALA A 16 5.92 -0.67 -24.23
N THR A 17 5.54 0.56 -24.63
CA THR A 17 5.69 1.78 -23.84
C THR A 17 4.55 2.01 -22.85
N THR A 18 3.41 1.32 -22.95
CA THR A 18 2.37 1.32 -21.90
C THR A 18 2.80 0.52 -20.67
N GLY A 19 3.93 -0.17 -20.71
CA GLY A 19 4.48 -1.02 -19.68
C GLY A 19 5.41 -0.30 -18.67
N ARG A 20 6.04 -1.13 -17.85
CA ARG A 20 6.93 -0.77 -16.72
C ARG A 20 8.01 0.27 -17.04
N ASN A 21 8.49 0.36 -18.29
CA ASN A 21 9.54 1.30 -18.72
C ASN A 21 9.03 2.74 -18.85
N MET A 22 7.81 2.97 -19.36
CA MET A 22 7.23 4.31 -19.44
C MET A 22 6.93 4.88 -18.05
N THR A 23 6.52 4.03 -17.12
CA THR A 23 6.34 4.45 -15.72
C THR A 23 7.66 4.88 -15.07
N LYS A 24 8.75 4.15 -15.32
CA LYS A 24 10.08 4.53 -14.82
C LYS A 24 10.57 5.84 -15.45
N ALA A 25 10.37 6.03 -16.75
CA ALA A 25 10.69 7.27 -17.45
C ALA A 25 9.87 8.46 -16.90
N ALA A 26 8.58 8.25 -16.61
CA ALA A 26 7.74 9.29 -15.98
C ALA A 26 8.26 9.69 -14.60
N TYR A 27 8.68 8.73 -13.76
CA TYR A 27 9.26 9.03 -12.44
C TYR A 27 10.58 9.81 -12.55
N LEU A 28 11.43 9.44 -13.51
CA LEU A 28 12.67 10.18 -13.76
C LEU A 28 12.36 11.62 -14.24
N ALA A 29 11.41 11.76 -15.16
CA ALA A 29 10.99 13.09 -15.65
C ALA A 29 10.38 13.94 -14.52
N VAL A 30 9.61 13.35 -13.60
CA VAL A 30 9.11 14.06 -12.40
C VAL A 30 10.28 14.50 -11.52
N ALA A 31 11.22 13.61 -11.21
CA ALA A 31 12.36 13.93 -10.34
C ALA A 31 13.23 15.06 -10.96
N CYS A 32 13.55 14.95 -12.25
CA CYS A 32 14.31 15.97 -12.95
C CYS A 32 13.55 17.31 -13.00
N GLY A 33 12.26 17.28 -13.37
CA GLY A 33 11.43 18.47 -13.46
C GLY A 33 11.29 19.20 -12.13
N VAL A 34 11.01 18.47 -11.05
CA VAL A 34 10.94 19.05 -9.69
C VAL A 34 12.29 19.63 -9.26
N GLY A 35 13.40 18.92 -9.52
CA GLY A 35 14.74 19.46 -9.25
C GLY A 35 15.03 20.76 -10.00
N MET A 36 14.63 20.86 -11.28
CA MET A 36 14.77 22.09 -12.06
C MET A 36 13.87 23.23 -11.56
N MET A 37 12.64 22.92 -11.09
CA MET A 37 11.77 23.92 -10.48
C MET A 37 12.36 24.49 -9.18
N VAL A 38 13.02 23.66 -8.37
CA VAL A 38 13.74 24.13 -7.18
C VAL A 38 14.88 25.07 -7.60
N LEU A 39 15.69 24.71 -8.60
CA LEU A 39 16.77 25.54 -9.12
C LEU A 39 16.25 26.88 -9.70
N LEU A 40 15.07 26.87 -10.33
CA LEU A 40 14.42 28.07 -10.87
C LEU A 40 14.08 29.09 -9.77
N THR A 41 13.89 28.67 -8.52
CA THR A 41 13.62 29.57 -7.39
C THR A 41 14.89 30.15 -6.75
N VAL A 42 16.08 29.65 -7.11
CA VAL A 42 17.37 30.11 -6.59
C VAL A 42 18.00 31.03 -7.63
N ASP A 43 17.75 32.35 -7.54
CA ASP A 43 18.12 33.32 -8.55
C ASP A 43 19.60 33.23 -9.00
N PRO A 44 20.64 33.17 -8.14
CA PRO A 44 22.03 33.08 -8.60
C PRO A 44 22.32 31.83 -9.42
N ALA A 45 21.72 30.70 -9.04
CA ALA A 45 21.92 29.44 -9.75
C ALA A 45 21.17 29.40 -11.08
N TYR A 46 19.97 29.98 -11.10
CA TYR A 46 19.16 30.08 -12.31
C TYR A 46 19.81 31.00 -13.34
N GLU A 47 20.31 32.19 -12.96
CA GLU A 47 20.99 33.10 -13.87
C GLU A 47 22.21 32.48 -14.56
N ALA A 48 22.96 31.64 -13.82
CA ALA A 48 24.10 30.92 -14.37
C ALA A 48 23.73 29.77 -15.30
N THR A 49 22.54 29.17 -15.15
CA THR A 49 22.16 27.90 -15.82
C THR A 49 20.81 27.93 -16.53
N HIS A 50 20.19 29.11 -16.70
CA HIS A 50 18.81 29.29 -17.17
C HIS A 50 18.50 28.49 -18.45
N ARG A 51 19.39 28.49 -19.46
CA ARG A 51 19.17 27.76 -20.72
C ARG A 51 19.05 26.26 -20.50
N GLY A 52 19.86 25.70 -19.59
CA GLY A 52 19.82 24.27 -19.27
C GLY A 52 18.57 23.90 -18.49
N VAL A 53 18.20 24.70 -17.49
CA VAL A 53 16.99 24.51 -16.66
C VAL A 53 15.74 24.56 -17.55
N ASP A 54 15.62 25.61 -18.40
CA ASP A 54 14.47 25.77 -19.29
C ASP A 54 14.39 24.61 -20.31
N ALA A 55 15.52 24.19 -20.89
CA ALA A 55 15.54 23.07 -21.84
C ALA A 55 15.05 21.76 -21.20
N VAL A 56 15.45 21.47 -19.96
CA VAL A 56 14.99 20.27 -19.23
C VAL A 56 13.51 20.39 -18.89
N LEU A 57 13.03 21.54 -18.43
CA LEU A 57 11.60 21.76 -18.14
C LEU A 57 10.73 21.58 -19.38
N TRP A 58 11.12 22.14 -20.53
CA TRP A 58 10.44 21.94 -21.81
C TRP A 58 10.46 20.49 -22.27
N ALA A 59 11.58 19.78 -22.08
CA ALA A 59 11.69 18.35 -22.41
C ALA A 59 10.75 17.49 -21.53
N CYS A 60 10.68 17.77 -20.23
CA CYS A 60 9.75 17.12 -19.30
C CYS A 60 8.29 17.39 -19.70
N LEU A 61 7.94 18.62 -20.01
CA LEU A 61 6.60 19.00 -20.46
C LEU A 61 6.22 18.25 -21.76
N ALA A 62 7.11 18.28 -22.76
CA ALA A 62 6.90 17.57 -24.01
C ALA A 62 6.68 16.07 -23.80
N PHE A 63 7.44 15.45 -22.89
CA PHE A 63 7.25 14.06 -22.50
C PHE A 63 5.87 13.83 -21.87
N PHE A 64 5.40 14.68 -20.95
CA PHE A 64 4.09 14.51 -20.31
C PHE A 64 2.93 14.76 -21.26
N VAL A 65 3.06 15.71 -22.17
CA VAL A 65 2.08 15.94 -23.24
C VAL A 65 2.00 14.71 -24.17
N PHE A 66 3.16 14.18 -24.58
CA PHE A 66 3.23 12.98 -25.40
C PHE A 66 2.57 11.77 -24.68
N GLU A 67 2.95 11.56 -23.43
CA GLU A 67 2.38 10.46 -22.62
C GLU A 67 0.86 10.57 -22.50
N TRP A 68 0.34 11.78 -22.21
CA TRP A 68 -1.09 12.02 -22.10
C TRP A 68 -1.83 11.75 -23.42
N VAL A 69 -1.31 12.24 -24.53
CA VAL A 69 -1.90 12.03 -25.87
C VAL A 69 -1.93 10.53 -26.21
N VAL A 70 -0.84 9.80 -25.94
CA VAL A 70 -0.77 8.36 -26.20
C VAL A 70 -1.80 7.61 -25.38
N ARG A 71 -1.90 7.91 -24.07
CA ARG A 71 -2.89 7.29 -23.17
C ARG A 71 -4.32 7.62 -23.57
N LEU A 72 -4.58 8.87 -23.92
CA LEU A 72 -5.89 9.33 -24.37
C LEU A 72 -6.33 8.58 -25.64
N ARG A 73 -5.45 8.54 -26.65
CA ARG A 73 -5.70 7.78 -27.90
C ARG A 73 -5.95 6.30 -27.65
N HIS A 74 -5.15 5.68 -26.78
CA HIS A 74 -5.35 4.28 -26.41
C HIS A 74 -6.69 4.06 -25.71
N ALA A 75 -7.08 4.93 -24.78
CA ALA A 75 -8.36 4.85 -24.08
C ALA A 75 -9.56 4.97 -25.05
N PHE A 76 -9.49 5.88 -26.01
CA PHE A 76 -10.54 6.01 -27.03
C PHE A 76 -10.60 4.80 -27.98
N ARG A 77 -9.45 4.27 -28.40
CA ARG A 77 -9.40 3.05 -29.26
C ARG A 77 -9.95 1.80 -28.55
N THR A 78 -9.84 1.73 -27.23
CA THR A 78 -10.34 0.60 -26.42
C THR A 78 -11.76 0.81 -25.92
N GLY A 79 -12.49 1.86 -26.36
CA GLY A 79 -13.85 2.19 -25.91
C GLY A 79 -13.95 2.71 -24.49
N ARG A 80 -12.83 2.95 -23.80
CA ARG A 80 -12.76 3.42 -22.41
C ARG A 80 -12.47 4.92 -22.28
N GLY A 81 -12.63 5.70 -23.34
CA GLY A 81 -12.27 7.14 -23.38
C GLY A 81 -12.94 7.95 -22.30
N ARG A 82 -14.28 7.82 -22.13
CA ARG A 82 -15.03 8.53 -21.08
C ARG A 82 -14.55 8.15 -19.68
N ALA A 83 -14.36 6.86 -19.41
CA ALA A 83 -13.89 6.39 -18.12
C ALA A 83 -12.48 6.90 -17.79
N TYR A 84 -11.60 7.06 -18.79
CA TYR A 84 -10.28 7.64 -18.59
C TYR A 84 -10.35 9.13 -18.26
N ILE A 85 -11.12 9.92 -19.01
CA ILE A 85 -11.26 11.36 -18.77
C ILE A 85 -11.84 11.67 -17.40
N THR A 86 -12.79 10.87 -16.91
CA THR A 86 -13.39 11.05 -15.59
C THR A 86 -12.60 10.42 -14.45
N SER A 87 -11.53 9.69 -14.76
CA SER A 87 -10.69 9.06 -13.74
C SER A 87 -9.71 10.05 -13.13
N LEU A 88 -9.33 9.83 -11.86
CA LEU A 88 -8.28 10.60 -11.20
C LEU A 88 -6.97 10.61 -12.01
N ARG A 89 -6.63 9.49 -12.65
CA ARG A 89 -5.44 9.37 -13.50
C ARG A 89 -5.53 10.27 -14.72
N GLY A 90 -6.71 10.34 -15.38
CA GLY A 90 -6.94 11.21 -16.52
C GLY A 90 -6.81 12.69 -16.16
N TRP A 91 -7.33 13.09 -15.00
CA TRP A 91 -7.18 14.46 -14.49
C TRP A 91 -5.73 14.81 -14.16
N VAL A 92 -5.01 13.90 -13.52
CA VAL A 92 -3.57 14.10 -13.23
C VAL A 92 -2.75 14.19 -14.51
N ASP A 93 -3.00 13.33 -15.50
CA ASP A 93 -2.30 13.36 -16.77
C ASP A 93 -2.61 14.67 -17.56
N ALA A 94 -3.87 15.11 -17.56
CA ALA A 94 -4.27 16.37 -18.18
C ALA A 94 -3.67 17.59 -17.47
N GLY A 95 -3.70 17.62 -16.12
CA GLY A 95 -3.08 18.68 -15.33
C GLY A 95 -1.58 18.77 -15.56
N ALA A 96 -0.89 17.64 -15.59
CA ALA A 96 0.54 17.59 -15.88
C ALA A 96 0.91 18.08 -17.29
N ALA A 97 0.04 17.84 -18.27
CA ALA A 97 0.28 18.27 -19.66
C ALA A 97 -0.13 19.71 -19.94
N LEU A 98 -1.20 20.21 -19.31
CA LEU A 98 -1.87 21.45 -19.69
C LEU A 98 -1.67 22.60 -18.70
N ALA A 99 -1.35 22.36 -17.42
CA ALA A 99 -1.29 23.42 -16.41
C ALA A 99 -0.30 24.53 -16.77
N VAL A 100 0.92 24.18 -17.17
CA VAL A 100 1.97 25.13 -17.54
C VAL A 100 1.61 25.88 -18.83
N PRO A 101 1.27 25.21 -19.96
CA PRO A 101 0.89 25.91 -21.18
C PRO A 101 -0.34 26.83 -21.02
N LEU A 102 -1.36 26.41 -20.28
CA LEU A 102 -2.53 27.25 -20.01
C LEU A 102 -2.16 28.48 -19.19
N ALA A 103 -1.36 28.34 -18.14
CA ALA A 103 -0.91 29.50 -17.37
C ALA A 103 -0.15 30.53 -18.23
N MET A 104 0.74 30.05 -19.08
CA MET A 104 1.46 30.93 -20.04
C MET A 104 0.51 31.61 -21.03
N ALA A 105 -0.50 30.89 -21.54
CA ALA A 105 -1.53 31.40 -22.42
C ALA A 105 -2.40 32.50 -21.76
N PHE A 106 -2.62 32.38 -20.43
CA PHE A 106 -3.31 33.40 -19.63
C PHE A 106 -2.40 34.54 -19.16
N GLY A 107 -1.17 34.65 -19.68
CA GLY A 107 -0.26 35.77 -19.40
C GLY A 107 0.48 35.66 -18.06
N VAL A 108 0.49 34.49 -17.43
CA VAL A 108 1.31 34.29 -16.22
C VAL A 108 2.79 34.29 -16.59
N ASN A 109 3.60 34.98 -15.79
CA ASN A 109 5.05 35.03 -16.00
C ASN A 109 5.63 33.60 -16.13
N PRO A 110 6.51 33.36 -17.14
CA PRO A 110 7.07 32.03 -17.38
C PRO A 110 7.69 31.37 -16.14
N LYS A 111 8.46 32.10 -15.33
CA LYS A 111 9.01 31.57 -14.07
C LYS A 111 7.91 31.05 -13.12
N SER A 112 6.83 31.82 -12.96
CA SER A 112 5.69 31.44 -12.10
C SER A 112 4.86 30.32 -12.73
N ALA A 113 4.70 30.29 -14.04
CA ALA A 113 3.97 29.23 -14.74
C ALA A 113 4.65 27.87 -14.57
N TRP A 114 5.98 27.79 -14.57
CA TRP A 114 6.70 26.56 -14.32
C TRP A 114 6.44 25.96 -12.93
N LEU A 115 6.11 26.76 -11.91
CA LEU A 115 5.76 26.25 -10.58
C LEU A 115 4.48 25.39 -10.60
N LEU A 116 3.61 25.58 -11.59
CA LEU A 116 2.46 24.69 -11.80
C LEU A 116 2.87 23.28 -12.26
N GLY A 117 4.10 23.08 -12.67
CA GLY A 117 4.67 21.75 -12.86
C GLY A 117 4.70 20.87 -11.59
N LEU A 118 4.37 21.43 -10.40
CA LEU A 118 4.05 20.65 -9.21
C LEU A 118 2.98 19.57 -9.48
N PHE A 119 2.08 19.77 -10.44
CA PHE A 119 1.15 18.73 -10.89
C PHE A 119 1.83 17.46 -11.38
N TRP A 120 3.10 17.53 -11.82
CA TRP A 120 3.88 16.34 -12.21
C TRP A 120 4.11 15.40 -11.04
N MET A 121 4.21 15.90 -9.80
CA MET A 121 4.36 15.07 -8.61
C MET A 121 3.18 14.10 -8.42
N PHE A 122 1.97 14.52 -8.77
CA PHE A 122 0.79 13.66 -8.66
C PHE A 122 0.84 12.45 -9.59
N LYS A 123 1.70 12.44 -10.62
CA LYS A 123 1.88 11.26 -11.50
C LYS A 123 2.55 10.08 -10.79
N VAL A 124 3.23 10.32 -9.68
CA VAL A 124 3.83 9.26 -8.84
C VAL A 124 2.75 8.52 -8.05
N VAL A 125 1.69 9.23 -7.65
CA VAL A 125 0.61 8.75 -6.77
C VAL A 125 -0.02 7.41 -7.22
N PRO A 126 -0.44 7.22 -8.50
CA PRO A 126 -1.05 5.96 -8.94
C PRO A 126 -0.12 4.75 -8.89
N GLY A 127 1.20 4.98 -8.83
CA GLY A 127 2.23 3.93 -8.81
C GLY A 127 2.59 3.41 -7.41
N ILE A 128 2.14 4.08 -6.35
CA ILE A 128 2.46 3.70 -4.97
C ILE A 128 1.46 2.63 -4.48
N PRO A 129 1.90 1.37 -4.26
CA PRO A 129 0.99 0.29 -3.83
C PRO A 129 0.28 0.60 -2.51
N GLY A 130 0.97 1.23 -1.56
CA GLY A 130 0.42 1.60 -0.24
C GLY A 130 -0.75 2.59 -0.31
N LEU A 131 -0.82 3.46 -1.33
CA LEU A 131 -1.94 4.39 -1.49
C LEU A 131 -3.27 3.70 -1.83
N ARG A 132 -3.23 2.56 -2.49
CA ARG A 132 -4.43 1.75 -2.71
C ARG A 132 -4.96 1.16 -1.40
N GLN A 133 -4.07 0.71 -0.54
CA GLN A 133 -4.42 0.22 0.79
C GLN A 133 -4.93 1.36 1.66
N LEU A 134 -4.23 2.50 1.70
CA LEU A 134 -4.68 3.72 2.41
C LEU A 134 -6.09 4.14 1.97
N ARG A 135 -6.34 4.21 0.65
CA ARG A 135 -7.68 4.56 0.15
C ARG A 135 -8.75 3.58 0.62
N ARG A 136 -8.46 2.26 0.65
CA ARG A 136 -9.43 1.27 1.15
C ARG A 136 -9.72 1.49 2.63
N VAL A 137 -8.69 1.68 3.44
CA VAL A 137 -8.84 1.96 4.87
C VAL A 137 -9.66 3.23 5.10
N LEU A 138 -9.34 4.34 4.40
CA LEU A 138 -10.07 5.60 4.50
C LEU A 138 -11.56 5.46 4.11
N VAL A 139 -11.88 4.65 3.11
CA VAL A 139 -13.27 4.39 2.69
C VAL A 139 -13.97 3.50 3.72
N LEU A 140 -13.34 2.46 4.21
CA LEU A 140 -13.93 1.54 5.20
C LEU A 140 -14.16 2.23 6.55
N GLU A 141 -13.21 3.06 6.99
CA GLU A 141 -13.25 3.76 8.27
C GLU A 141 -13.83 5.20 8.12
N SER A 142 -14.46 5.52 7.00
CA SER A 142 -14.96 6.88 6.72
C SER A 142 -15.96 7.38 7.77
N GLY A 143 -16.82 6.51 8.29
CA GLY A 143 -17.79 6.85 9.34
C GLY A 143 -17.12 7.31 10.64
N PRO A 144 -16.30 6.47 11.28
CA PRO A 144 -15.53 6.86 12.47
C PRO A 144 -14.63 8.09 12.25
N LEU A 145 -13.91 8.15 11.11
CA LEU A 145 -13.05 9.29 10.78
C LEU A 145 -13.82 10.59 10.63
N LEU A 146 -14.99 10.56 9.98
CA LEU A 146 -15.87 11.72 9.85
C LEU A 146 -16.40 12.16 11.22
N SER A 147 -16.78 11.23 12.09
CA SER A 147 -17.25 11.55 13.45
C SER A 147 -16.19 12.28 14.25
N VAL A 148 -14.95 11.80 14.21
CA VAL A 148 -13.82 12.48 14.90
C VAL A 148 -13.53 13.84 14.26
N LEU A 149 -13.63 13.98 12.94
CA LEU A 149 -13.47 15.26 12.25
C LEU A 149 -14.55 16.28 12.70
N VAL A 150 -15.82 15.85 12.81
CA VAL A 150 -16.90 16.72 13.28
C VAL A 150 -16.65 17.16 14.72
N ILE A 151 -16.25 16.25 15.59
CA ILE A 151 -15.88 16.59 16.99
C ILE A 151 -14.72 17.59 17.01
N PHE A 152 -13.67 17.36 16.20
CA PHE A 152 -12.55 18.28 16.06
C PHE A 152 -12.99 19.69 15.65
N LEU A 153 -13.84 19.79 14.61
CA LEU A 153 -14.36 21.09 14.15
C LEU A 153 -15.25 21.77 15.19
N MET A 154 -16.04 21.01 15.93
CA MET A 154 -16.85 21.56 17.02
C MET A 154 -15.97 22.13 18.15
N VAL A 155 -14.98 21.36 18.60
CA VAL A 155 -14.04 21.83 19.65
C VAL A 155 -13.25 23.03 19.16
N LEU A 156 -12.78 22.99 17.92
CA LEU A 156 -12.08 24.10 17.29
C LEU A 156 -12.91 25.39 17.30
N PHE A 157 -14.16 25.32 16.90
CA PHE A 157 -15.05 26.47 16.86
C PHE A 157 -15.39 26.98 18.26
N VAL A 158 -15.76 26.09 19.19
CA VAL A 158 -16.10 26.45 20.57
C VAL A 158 -14.90 27.08 21.26
N ALA A 159 -13.70 26.50 21.11
CA ALA A 159 -12.47 27.06 21.67
C ALA A 159 -12.18 28.47 21.14
N SER A 160 -12.34 28.65 19.80
CA SER A 160 -12.12 29.97 19.19
C SER A 160 -13.09 31.03 19.67
N VAL A 161 -14.37 30.68 19.84
CA VAL A 161 -15.38 31.61 20.38
C VAL A 161 -15.08 31.92 21.84
N ALA A 162 -14.74 30.91 22.66
CA ALA A 162 -14.41 31.11 24.07
C ALA A 162 -13.21 32.03 24.25
N GLU A 163 -12.11 31.80 23.53
CA GLU A 163 -10.92 32.62 23.60
C GLU A 163 -11.14 34.04 23.07
N TYR A 164 -11.91 34.18 21.99
CA TYR A 164 -12.31 35.50 21.53
C TYR A 164 -12.99 36.32 22.62
N PHE A 165 -13.94 35.73 23.37
CA PHE A 165 -14.63 36.46 24.47
C PHE A 165 -13.73 36.74 25.67
N LEU A 166 -12.78 35.85 25.99
CA LEU A 166 -11.92 35.96 27.17
C LEU A 166 -10.73 36.90 26.95
N GLU A 167 -10.21 36.97 25.69
CA GLU A 167 -8.94 37.62 25.41
C GLU A 167 -9.07 38.92 24.59
N ARG A 168 -10.19 39.17 23.89
CA ARG A 168 -10.33 40.30 22.95
C ARG A 168 -10.09 41.67 23.57
N ASP A 169 -10.51 41.84 24.86
CA ASP A 169 -10.39 43.13 25.56
C ASP A 169 -8.98 43.36 26.10
N VAL A 170 -8.21 42.29 26.33
CA VAL A 170 -6.85 42.32 26.86
C VAL A 170 -5.81 42.21 25.72
N GLN A 171 -6.13 41.43 24.68
CA GLN A 171 -5.26 41.21 23.51
C GLN A 171 -6.01 41.45 22.17
N PRO A 172 -6.45 42.68 21.90
CA PRO A 172 -7.25 42.96 20.68
C PRO A 172 -6.52 42.65 19.39
N ALA A 173 -5.18 42.64 19.37
CA ALA A 173 -4.40 42.31 18.16
C ALA A 173 -4.44 40.83 17.83
N GLY A 174 -4.37 39.95 18.83
CA GLY A 174 -4.35 38.50 18.61
C GLY A 174 -5.74 37.87 18.53
N PHE A 175 -6.73 38.42 19.28
CA PHE A 175 -8.08 37.90 19.38
C PHE A 175 -9.13 38.90 18.89
N SER A 176 -8.84 39.63 17.81
CA SER A 176 -9.71 40.66 17.23
C SER A 176 -11.06 40.16 16.73
N SER A 177 -11.15 38.88 16.39
CA SER A 177 -12.33 38.22 15.82
C SER A 177 -12.26 36.73 16.02
N VAL A 178 -13.42 36.04 15.88
CA VAL A 178 -13.45 34.56 15.91
C VAL A 178 -12.52 33.94 14.85
N PRO A 179 -12.44 34.42 13.58
CA PRO A 179 -11.43 33.95 12.63
C PRO A 179 -9.98 34.13 13.08
N ALA A 180 -9.66 35.22 13.80
CA ALA A 180 -8.31 35.42 14.36
C ALA A 180 -8.03 34.40 15.49
N ALA A 181 -8.99 34.18 16.39
CA ALA A 181 -8.91 33.17 17.45
C ALA A 181 -8.83 31.73 16.89
N LEU A 182 -9.43 31.45 15.70
CA LEU A 182 -9.31 30.17 15.00
C LEU A 182 -7.86 29.80 14.68
N TRP A 183 -7.03 30.78 14.35
CA TRP A 183 -5.59 30.53 14.11
C TRP A 183 -4.93 29.92 15.33
N TRP A 184 -5.12 30.54 16.51
CA TRP A 184 -4.62 30.00 17.77
C TRP A 184 -5.18 28.60 18.05
N ALA A 185 -6.50 28.42 17.90
CA ALA A 185 -7.15 27.16 18.19
C ALA A 185 -6.66 26.02 17.27
N VAL A 186 -6.46 26.29 15.98
CA VAL A 186 -5.87 25.32 15.04
C VAL A 186 -4.45 24.98 15.46
N ALA A 187 -3.60 26.00 15.72
CA ALA A 187 -2.21 25.78 16.12
C ALA A 187 -2.11 24.95 17.42
N THR A 188 -3.02 25.19 18.35
CA THR A 188 -3.06 24.51 19.66
C THR A 188 -3.61 23.08 19.53
N LEU A 189 -4.78 22.90 18.90
CA LEU A 189 -5.39 21.57 18.71
C LEU A 189 -4.54 20.65 17.85
N THR A 190 -3.83 21.20 16.85
CA THR A 190 -2.88 20.41 16.03
C THR A 190 -1.55 20.16 16.74
N THR A 191 -1.39 20.59 17.99
CA THR A 191 -0.15 20.48 18.77
C THR A 191 1.06 21.18 18.12
N THR A 192 0.84 22.11 17.18
CA THR A 192 1.90 22.89 16.52
C THR A 192 2.47 23.95 17.43
N GLY A 193 1.60 24.75 18.07
CA GLY A 193 1.95 25.71 19.13
C GLY A 193 2.99 26.76 18.72
N TYR A 194 2.73 27.56 17.67
CA TYR A 194 3.67 28.59 17.21
C TYR A 194 4.04 29.61 18.31
N GLY A 195 3.14 29.89 19.28
CA GLY A 195 3.40 30.82 20.37
C GLY A 195 3.30 32.29 19.97
N ASP A 196 2.92 32.60 18.77
CA ASP A 196 2.71 33.96 18.22
C ASP A 196 1.46 34.63 18.83
N VAL A 197 0.43 33.84 19.10
CA VAL A 197 -0.80 34.22 19.80
C VAL A 197 -1.06 33.21 20.89
N VAL A 198 -1.17 33.66 22.16
CA VAL A 198 -1.43 32.77 23.32
C VAL A 198 -2.34 33.47 24.33
N PRO A 199 -3.29 32.77 24.99
CA PRO A 199 -4.11 33.34 26.04
C PRO A 199 -3.27 33.81 27.25
N ILE A 200 -3.57 35.00 27.76
CA ILE A 200 -2.89 35.56 28.93
C ILE A 200 -3.79 35.65 30.13
N THR A 201 -5.12 35.71 29.97
CA THR A 201 -6.05 35.75 31.08
C THR A 201 -6.07 34.40 31.82
N PRO A 202 -6.33 34.37 33.14
CA PRO A 202 -6.41 33.12 33.91
C PRO A 202 -7.46 32.12 33.33
N LEU A 203 -8.63 32.64 32.92
CA LEU A 203 -9.70 31.83 32.34
C LEU A 203 -9.33 31.33 30.91
N GLY A 204 -8.73 32.19 30.09
CA GLY A 204 -8.23 31.78 28.78
C GLY A 204 -7.18 30.68 28.90
N ARG A 205 -6.24 30.78 29.81
CA ARG A 205 -5.26 29.71 30.09
C ARG A 205 -5.90 28.39 30.52
N LEU A 206 -6.98 28.46 31.33
CA LEU A 206 -7.72 27.28 31.72
C LEU A 206 -8.40 26.61 30.52
N VAL A 207 -9.07 27.41 29.66
CA VAL A 207 -9.67 26.93 28.41
C VAL A 207 -8.59 26.34 27.51
N ALA A 208 -7.45 27.02 27.34
CA ALA A 208 -6.32 26.52 26.55
C ALA A 208 -5.81 25.16 27.03
N ALA A 209 -5.67 24.97 28.37
CA ALA A 209 -5.25 23.69 28.93
C ALA A 209 -6.23 22.56 28.60
N VAL A 210 -7.53 22.80 28.67
CA VAL A 210 -8.57 21.84 28.29
C VAL A 210 -8.48 21.53 26.81
N VAL A 211 -8.34 22.55 25.95
CA VAL A 211 -8.21 22.42 24.49
C VAL A 211 -6.98 21.59 24.09
N MET A 212 -5.85 21.78 24.77
CA MET A 212 -4.62 21.00 24.54
C MET A 212 -4.84 19.51 24.84
N ILE A 213 -5.51 19.17 25.94
CA ILE A 213 -5.84 17.78 26.29
C ILE A 213 -6.78 17.18 25.25
N PHE A 214 -7.80 17.92 24.82
CA PHE A 214 -8.72 17.47 23.76
C PHE A 214 -8.00 17.25 22.44
N GLY A 215 -7.10 18.15 22.04
CA GLY A 215 -6.29 18.02 20.83
C GLY A 215 -5.51 16.71 20.82
N LEU A 216 -4.81 16.40 21.90
CA LEU A 216 -4.08 15.14 22.05
C LEU A 216 -5.01 13.92 21.93
N GLY A 217 -6.20 13.99 22.57
CA GLY A 217 -7.20 12.91 22.49
C GLY A 217 -7.72 12.67 21.08
N VAL A 218 -8.04 13.73 20.32
CA VAL A 218 -8.52 13.64 18.94
C VAL A 218 -7.47 13.02 18.02
N PHE A 219 -6.20 13.43 18.15
CA PHE A 219 -5.09 12.82 17.39
C PHE A 219 -4.89 11.34 17.75
N GLY A 220 -5.01 10.99 19.03
CA GLY A 220 -4.98 9.61 19.49
C GLY A 220 -6.08 8.75 18.87
N LEU A 221 -7.31 9.28 18.82
CA LEU A 221 -8.45 8.61 18.18
C LEU A 221 -8.22 8.39 16.67
N TRP A 222 -7.79 9.41 15.94
CA TRP A 222 -7.49 9.27 14.51
C TRP A 222 -6.41 8.22 14.24
N THR A 223 -5.32 8.29 14.98
CA THR A 223 -4.22 7.32 14.87
C THR A 223 -4.70 5.90 15.19
N GLY A 224 -5.51 5.74 16.24
CA GLY A 224 -6.10 4.46 16.63
C GLY A 224 -7.02 3.86 15.56
N ILE A 225 -7.93 4.68 14.99
CA ILE A 225 -8.82 4.25 13.90
C ILE A 225 -8.02 3.82 12.68
N LEU A 226 -7.04 4.61 12.25
CA LEU A 226 -6.20 4.25 11.10
C LEU A 226 -5.38 2.99 11.38
N ALA A 227 -4.78 2.86 12.56
CA ALA A 227 -3.97 1.70 12.93
C ALA A 227 -4.81 0.41 12.93
N THR A 228 -6.01 0.43 13.50
CA THR A 228 -6.92 -0.72 13.51
C THR A 228 -7.43 -1.04 12.10
N GLY A 229 -7.77 -0.04 11.29
CA GLY A 229 -8.17 -0.21 9.90
C GLY A 229 -7.07 -0.83 9.03
N PHE A 230 -5.83 -0.37 9.17
CA PHE A 230 -4.68 -1.00 8.49
C PHE A 230 -4.44 -2.44 8.93
N ALA A 231 -4.55 -2.72 10.24
CA ALA A 231 -4.40 -4.07 10.76
C ALA A 231 -5.49 -5.00 10.21
N ALA A 232 -6.74 -4.55 10.15
CA ALA A 232 -7.86 -5.31 9.60
C ALA A 232 -7.68 -5.60 8.10
N GLU A 233 -7.31 -4.60 7.31
CA GLU A 233 -7.09 -4.75 5.85
C GLU A 233 -5.90 -5.68 5.57
N THR A 234 -4.81 -5.60 6.35
CA THR A 234 -3.67 -6.51 6.22
C THR A 234 -4.05 -7.95 6.53
N ARG A 235 -4.85 -8.18 7.58
CA ARG A 235 -5.37 -9.54 7.90
C ARG A 235 -6.24 -10.07 6.77
N ARG A 236 -7.12 -9.24 6.21
CA ARG A 236 -7.99 -9.60 5.09
C ARG A 236 -7.18 -9.96 3.84
N ASP A 237 -6.20 -9.14 3.46
CA ASP A 237 -5.33 -9.41 2.30
C ASP A 237 -4.53 -10.72 2.49
N ASN A 238 -4.03 -10.98 3.71
CA ASN A 238 -3.33 -12.22 4.02
C ASN A 238 -4.26 -13.42 3.96
N PHE A 239 -5.47 -13.31 4.51
CA PHE A 239 -6.48 -14.37 4.43
C PHE A 239 -6.82 -14.73 2.98
N LEU A 240 -7.06 -13.72 2.11
CA LEU A 240 -7.38 -13.96 0.70
C LEU A 240 -6.22 -14.62 -0.06
N LYS A 241 -4.98 -14.22 0.20
CA LYS A 241 -3.78 -14.85 -0.40
C LYS A 241 -3.63 -16.30 0.07
N THR A 242 -3.86 -16.56 1.35
CA THR A 242 -3.79 -17.92 1.90
C THR A 242 -4.93 -18.76 1.32
N TRP A 243 -6.15 -18.23 1.27
CA TRP A 243 -7.30 -18.89 0.64
C TRP A 243 -7.01 -19.31 -0.81
N GLU A 244 -6.49 -18.38 -1.62
CA GLU A 244 -6.11 -18.68 -3.00
C GLU A 244 -5.06 -19.80 -3.08
N SER A 245 -4.13 -19.84 -2.14
CA SER A 245 -3.09 -20.87 -2.07
C SER A 245 -3.67 -22.20 -1.62
N VAL A 246 -4.55 -22.21 -0.61
CA VAL A 246 -5.22 -23.43 -0.10
C VAL A 246 -6.12 -24.05 -1.16
N SER A 247 -6.91 -23.23 -1.87
CA SER A 247 -7.83 -23.73 -2.90
C SER A 247 -7.13 -24.38 -4.10
N LYS A 248 -5.85 -24.10 -4.30
CA LYS A 248 -5.02 -24.71 -5.37
C LYS A 248 -4.40 -26.04 -4.94
N VAL A 249 -4.37 -26.37 -3.64
CA VAL A 249 -3.81 -27.64 -3.15
C VAL A 249 -4.84 -28.74 -3.32
N PRO A 250 -4.58 -29.78 -4.15
CA PRO A 250 -5.55 -30.87 -4.42
C PRO A 250 -6.03 -31.57 -3.16
N PHE A 251 -5.21 -31.63 -2.14
CA PHE A 251 -5.54 -32.22 -0.84
C PHE A 251 -6.78 -31.56 -0.19
N PHE A 252 -6.99 -30.27 -0.39
CA PHE A 252 -8.14 -29.51 0.13
C PHE A 252 -9.31 -29.40 -0.85
N ALA A 253 -9.15 -29.88 -2.10
CA ALA A 253 -10.14 -29.71 -3.16
C ALA A 253 -11.48 -30.41 -2.85
N ALA A 254 -11.47 -31.45 -2.02
CA ALA A 254 -12.67 -32.17 -1.60
C ALA A 254 -13.47 -31.43 -0.51
N LEU A 255 -12.90 -30.39 0.11
CA LEU A 255 -13.56 -29.64 1.17
C LEU A 255 -14.57 -28.64 0.60
N GLY A 256 -15.70 -28.50 1.30
CA GLY A 256 -16.65 -27.42 1.02
C GLY A 256 -16.08 -26.04 1.38
N PRO A 257 -16.70 -24.94 0.88
CA PRO A 257 -16.20 -23.58 1.09
C PRO A 257 -16.03 -23.19 2.57
N ALA A 258 -16.91 -23.63 3.45
CA ALA A 258 -16.82 -23.35 4.88
C ALA A 258 -15.60 -24.02 5.52
N ALA A 259 -15.33 -25.29 5.16
CA ALA A 259 -14.17 -26.04 5.64
C ALA A 259 -12.85 -25.44 5.11
N ILE A 260 -12.82 -24.99 3.84
CA ILE A 260 -11.66 -24.28 3.30
C ILE A 260 -11.41 -22.96 4.06
N ALA A 261 -12.46 -22.24 4.49
CA ALA A 261 -12.31 -21.04 5.30
C ALA A 261 -11.68 -21.33 6.66
N ASP A 262 -12.16 -22.38 7.34
CA ASP A 262 -11.62 -22.87 8.62
C ASP A 262 -10.13 -23.23 8.49
N VAL A 263 -9.79 -24.04 7.50
CA VAL A 263 -8.40 -24.47 7.23
C VAL A 263 -7.52 -23.27 6.89
N THR A 264 -8.03 -22.32 6.09
CA THR A 264 -7.29 -21.10 5.72
C THR A 264 -6.92 -20.27 6.95
N GLY A 265 -7.81 -20.21 7.96
CA GLY A 265 -7.54 -19.51 9.21
C GLY A 265 -6.44 -20.14 10.08
N MET A 266 -6.17 -21.45 9.89
CA MET A 266 -5.14 -22.22 10.62
C MET A 266 -3.79 -22.24 9.88
N LEU A 267 -3.77 -21.92 8.60
CA LEU A 267 -2.58 -22.00 7.75
C LEU A 267 -1.85 -20.67 7.63
N ARG A 268 -0.53 -20.72 7.71
CA ARG A 268 0.37 -19.58 7.49
C ARG A 268 1.17 -19.79 6.22
N THR A 269 1.17 -18.82 5.32
CA THR A 269 1.94 -18.88 4.07
C THR A 269 3.36 -18.36 4.27
N ILE A 270 4.35 -19.09 3.75
CA ILE A 270 5.75 -18.68 3.67
C ILE A 270 6.26 -18.86 2.23
N ASP A 271 7.04 -17.87 1.77
CA ASP A 271 7.74 -17.94 0.47
C ASP A 271 9.24 -18.15 0.74
N LEU A 272 9.81 -19.20 0.16
CA LEU A 272 11.19 -19.60 0.36
C LEU A 272 11.98 -19.58 -0.95
N PRO A 273 13.20 -19.02 -0.98
CA PRO A 273 14.09 -19.11 -2.14
C PRO A 273 14.59 -20.55 -2.34
N PRO A 274 15.18 -20.86 -3.51
CA PRO A 274 15.82 -22.15 -3.76
C PRO A 274 16.96 -22.43 -2.77
N ARG A 275 17.24 -23.71 -2.52
CA ARG A 275 18.31 -24.18 -1.63
C ARG A 275 18.16 -23.74 -0.18
N THR A 276 16.94 -23.51 0.28
CA THR A 276 16.66 -23.21 1.68
C THR A 276 16.32 -24.51 2.41
N MET A 277 17.04 -24.80 3.50
CA MET A 277 16.75 -25.93 4.36
C MET A 277 15.55 -25.60 5.26
N ILE A 278 14.49 -26.40 5.14
CA ILE A 278 13.23 -26.22 5.87
C ILE A 278 13.21 -27.08 7.12
N ILE A 279 13.63 -28.33 7.00
CA ILE A 279 13.62 -29.35 8.07
C ILE A 279 15.00 -29.98 8.16
N ARG A 280 15.49 -30.16 9.39
CA ARG A 280 16.69 -30.95 9.70
C ARG A 280 16.31 -32.23 10.42
N LYS A 281 16.87 -33.34 9.98
CA LYS A 281 16.70 -34.65 10.63
C LYS A 281 17.10 -34.59 12.13
N GLY A 282 16.27 -35.19 12.99
CA GLY A 282 16.51 -35.25 14.41
C GLY A 282 16.04 -34.03 15.21
N GLN A 283 15.60 -32.94 14.58
CA GLN A 283 14.96 -31.83 15.28
C GLN A 283 13.53 -32.17 15.71
N VAL A 284 13.05 -31.49 16.73
CA VAL A 284 11.63 -31.62 17.16
C VAL A 284 10.73 -30.99 16.10
N GLY A 285 9.68 -31.71 15.72
CA GLY A 285 8.69 -31.24 14.74
C GLY A 285 7.47 -30.67 15.45
N ASP A 286 7.20 -29.40 15.18
CA ASP A 286 6.08 -28.63 15.74
C ASP A 286 5.07 -28.17 14.69
N CYS A 287 5.31 -28.48 13.42
CA CYS A 287 4.44 -28.11 12.30
C CYS A 287 4.57 -29.10 11.13
N MET A 288 3.62 -29.04 10.20
CA MET A 288 3.70 -29.67 8.88
C MET A 288 3.54 -28.64 7.77
N TYR A 289 3.85 -29.04 6.55
CA TYR A 289 3.90 -28.16 5.40
C TYR A 289 3.14 -28.74 4.22
N PHE A 290 2.36 -27.90 3.50
CA PHE A 290 1.77 -28.21 2.20
C PHE A 290 2.47 -27.36 1.13
N ILE A 291 2.77 -27.93 -0.01
CA ILE A 291 3.40 -27.24 -1.14
C ILE A 291 2.29 -26.62 -1.99
N ALA A 292 2.07 -25.32 -1.84
CA ALA A 292 1.11 -24.59 -2.68
C ALA A 292 1.65 -24.35 -4.09
N SER A 293 2.97 -24.13 -4.21
CA SER A 293 3.70 -24.11 -5.48
C SER A 293 5.19 -24.26 -5.22
N GLY A 294 5.91 -24.88 -6.14
CA GLY A 294 7.34 -25.11 -6.05
C GLY A 294 7.72 -26.58 -5.85
N GLU A 295 8.89 -26.82 -5.29
CA GLU A 295 9.44 -28.16 -5.20
C GLU A 295 10.45 -28.25 -4.05
N VAL A 296 10.39 -29.35 -3.31
CA VAL A 296 11.34 -29.66 -2.24
C VAL A 296 11.96 -31.04 -2.45
N GLU A 297 13.22 -31.19 -2.04
CA GLU A 297 13.93 -32.46 -1.99
C GLU A 297 13.94 -32.97 -0.55
N VAL A 298 13.50 -34.20 -0.36
CA VAL A 298 13.55 -34.96 0.89
C VAL A 298 14.74 -35.90 0.82
N ASP A 299 15.69 -35.73 1.71
CA ASP A 299 16.93 -36.53 1.79
C ASP A 299 16.70 -37.71 2.77
N LEU A 300 16.42 -38.86 2.22
CA LEU A 300 16.25 -40.10 2.95
C LEU A 300 17.52 -40.97 2.87
N PRO A 301 17.75 -41.91 3.81
CA PRO A 301 18.89 -42.82 3.76
C PRO A 301 18.92 -43.61 2.44
N GLY A 302 19.92 -43.30 1.60
CA GLY A 302 20.13 -44.01 0.30
C GLY A 302 19.24 -43.55 -0.84
N LYS A 303 18.33 -42.57 -0.64
CA LYS A 303 17.38 -42.10 -1.69
C LYS A 303 17.01 -40.63 -1.49
N LYS A 304 17.00 -39.87 -2.55
CA LYS A 304 16.41 -38.53 -2.59
C LYS A 304 15.04 -38.58 -3.25
N VAL A 305 14.04 -37.98 -2.63
CA VAL A 305 12.67 -37.92 -3.16
C VAL A 305 12.28 -36.47 -3.35
N THR A 306 11.75 -36.16 -4.53
CA THR A 306 11.25 -34.82 -4.87
C THR A 306 9.75 -34.76 -4.64
N LEU A 307 9.29 -33.74 -3.92
CA LEU A 307 7.87 -33.45 -3.70
C LEU A 307 7.55 -32.11 -4.36
N GLY A 308 6.51 -32.11 -5.21
CA GLY A 308 6.04 -30.92 -5.95
C GLY A 308 4.71 -30.38 -5.45
N ASP A 309 4.09 -29.53 -6.28
CA ASP A 309 2.83 -28.87 -6.01
C ASP A 309 1.74 -29.84 -5.50
N GLY A 310 1.06 -29.45 -4.44
CA GLY A 310 -0.03 -30.23 -3.84
C GLY A 310 0.41 -31.31 -2.84
N ALA A 311 1.70 -31.64 -2.79
CA ALA A 311 2.22 -32.57 -1.79
C ALA A 311 2.34 -31.91 -0.40
N PHE A 312 2.46 -32.74 0.63
CA PHE A 312 2.70 -32.29 1.99
C PHE A 312 3.85 -33.10 2.64
N PHE A 313 4.46 -32.53 3.67
CA PHE A 313 5.57 -33.16 4.41
C PHE A 313 5.65 -32.65 5.86
N GLY A 314 6.40 -33.39 6.68
CA GLY A 314 6.60 -33.04 8.09
C GLY A 314 5.52 -33.61 9.02
N GLU A 315 4.49 -34.27 8.49
CA GLU A 315 3.37 -34.90 9.20
C GLU A 315 3.83 -36.05 10.13
N MET A 316 4.88 -36.77 9.72
CA MET A 316 5.36 -37.94 10.47
C MET A 316 5.80 -37.55 11.89
N ALA A 317 6.42 -36.41 12.07
CA ALA A 317 6.84 -35.92 13.39
C ALA A 317 5.63 -35.55 14.28
N LEU A 318 4.47 -35.24 13.71
CA LEU A 318 3.26 -34.88 14.45
C LEU A 318 2.40 -36.11 14.83
N LEU A 319 2.50 -37.19 14.03
CA LEU A 319 1.72 -38.41 14.17
C LEU A 319 2.47 -39.52 14.93
N ILE A 320 3.79 -39.63 14.75
CA ILE A 320 4.62 -40.68 15.34
C ILE A 320 5.19 -40.18 16.67
N GLY A 321 4.96 -40.87 17.74
CA GLY A 321 5.08 -40.48 19.14
C GLY A 321 6.43 -39.95 19.68
N ASN A 322 7.48 -39.83 18.84
CA ASN A 322 8.77 -39.25 19.27
C ASN A 322 8.96 -37.77 18.85
N ASN A 323 8.02 -37.20 18.09
CA ASN A 323 8.05 -35.83 17.59
C ASN A 323 9.36 -35.42 16.85
N LEU A 324 10.16 -36.38 16.37
CA LEU A 324 11.42 -36.08 15.71
C LEU A 324 11.29 -36.12 14.19
N ARG A 325 11.94 -35.16 13.53
CA ARG A 325 12.02 -35.09 12.06
C ARG A 325 12.82 -36.25 11.50
N SER A 326 12.25 -36.99 10.56
CA SER A 326 12.82 -38.22 9.97
C SER A 326 13.86 -37.96 8.87
N ALA A 327 13.80 -36.80 8.22
CA ALA A 327 14.64 -36.48 7.06
C ALA A 327 15.06 -34.98 7.04
N ASN A 328 16.09 -34.67 6.23
CA ASN A 328 16.37 -33.31 5.84
C ASN A 328 15.49 -32.94 4.66
N ILE A 329 14.96 -31.68 4.62
CA ILE A 329 14.14 -31.21 3.53
C ILE A 329 14.63 -29.83 3.09
N THR A 330 14.88 -29.68 1.79
CA THR A 330 15.42 -28.46 1.20
C THR A 330 14.66 -28.07 -0.06
N THR A 331 14.42 -26.79 -0.27
CA THR A 331 13.79 -26.29 -1.52
C THR A 331 14.72 -26.44 -2.70
N THR A 332 14.23 -26.94 -3.84
CA THR A 332 14.97 -27.01 -5.12
C THR A 332 14.72 -25.78 -5.98
N ARG A 333 13.53 -25.18 -5.86
CA ARG A 333 13.11 -23.93 -6.53
C ARG A 333 12.45 -22.97 -5.56
N VAL A 334 12.14 -21.75 -6.03
CA VAL A 334 11.27 -20.83 -5.30
C VAL A 334 9.97 -21.56 -4.97
N SER A 335 9.68 -21.70 -3.67
CA SER A 335 8.56 -22.51 -3.20
C SER A 335 7.68 -21.71 -2.25
N LYS A 336 6.38 -21.83 -2.45
CA LYS A 336 5.36 -21.29 -1.55
C LYS A 336 4.78 -22.43 -0.74
N LEU A 337 4.93 -22.36 0.58
CA LEU A 337 4.50 -23.38 1.51
C LEU A 337 3.39 -22.83 2.42
N LEU A 338 2.45 -23.70 2.75
CA LEU A 338 1.45 -23.49 3.79
C LEU A 338 1.89 -24.27 5.02
N VAL A 339 2.04 -23.59 6.13
CA VAL A 339 2.50 -24.15 7.42
C VAL A 339 1.30 -24.35 8.33
N LEU A 340 1.18 -25.54 8.90
CA LEU A 340 0.17 -25.90 9.89
C LEU A 340 0.88 -26.27 11.19
N ASP A 341 0.68 -25.49 12.23
CA ASP A 341 1.30 -25.72 13.54
C ASP A 341 0.62 -26.90 14.26
N LEU A 342 1.31 -27.54 15.21
CA LEU A 342 0.85 -28.74 15.90
C LEU A 342 -0.52 -28.58 16.59
N VAL A 343 -0.79 -27.41 17.16
CA VAL A 343 -2.07 -27.13 17.84
C VAL A 343 -3.20 -27.10 16.83
N ASP A 344 -3.00 -26.37 15.72
CA ASP A 344 -3.97 -26.24 14.63
C ASP A 344 -4.11 -27.56 13.87
N PHE A 345 -3.03 -28.35 13.73
CA PHE A 345 -3.09 -29.70 13.19
C PHE A 345 -4.03 -30.60 13.99
N ARG A 346 -3.91 -30.62 15.31
CA ARG A 346 -4.81 -31.41 16.19
C ARG A 346 -6.26 -30.93 16.06
N LEU A 347 -6.48 -29.64 15.99
CA LEU A 347 -7.81 -29.06 15.81
C LEU A 347 -8.41 -29.45 14.45
N LEU A 348 -7.59 -29.39 13.38
CA LEU A 348 -7.98 -29.79 12.03
C LEU A 348 -8.39 -31.28 11.99
N MET A 349 -7.58 -32.16 12.58
CA MET A 349 -7.85 -33.58 12.65
C MET A 349 -9.16 -33.89 13.39
N ALA A 350 -9.47 -33.15 14.46
CA ALA A 350 -10.71 -33.29 15.21
C ALA A 350 -11.95 -32.79 14.45
N ARG A 351 -11.81 -31.71 13.66
CA ARG A 351 -12.94 -31.10 12.92
C ARG A 351 -13.20 -31.77 11.57
N HIS A 352 -12.18 -32.31 10.92
CA HIS A 352 -12.22 -32.86 9.57
C HIS A 352 -11.66 -34.30 9.55
N PRO A 353 -12.45 -35.31 9.98
CA PRO A 353 -11.98 -36.69 10.06
C PRO A 353 -11.56 -37.30 8.72
N GLU A 354 -12.13 -36.81 7.61
CA GLU A 354 -11.78 -37.24 6.25
C GLU A 354 -10.34 -36.84 5.88
N LEU A 355 -9.90 -35.64 6.28
CA LEU A 355 -8.50 -35.18 6.09
C LEU A 355 -7.56 -35.96 7.01
N ALA A 356 -8.01 -36.23 8.26
CA ALA A 356 -7.26 -37.03 9.23
C ALA A 356 -6.90 -38.41 8.68
N GLN A 357 -7.88 -39.10 8.11
CA GLN A 357 -7.67 -40.44 7.50
C GLN A 357 -6.68 -40.39 6.34
N THR A 358 -6.76 -39.38 5.50
CA THR A 358 -5.86 -39.21 4.34
C THR A 358 -4.42 -38.99 4.78
N ILE A 359 -4.21 -38.10 5.77
CA ILE A 359 -2.87 -37.80 6.30
C ILE A 359 -2.28 -39.04 7.00
N ASP A 360 -3.09 -39.73 7.82
CA ASP A 360 -2.64 -40.92 8.53
C ASP A 360 -2.29 -42.08 7.57
N ALA A 361 -3.10 -42.30 6.54
CA ALA A 361 -2.83 -43.30 5.52
C ALA A 361 -1.51 -43.03 4.76
N GLU A 362 -1.28 -41.76 4.37
CA GLU A 362 -0.06 -41.38 3.67
C GLU A 362 1.17 -41.46 4.59
N ALA A 363 1.05 -41.06 5.87
CA ALA A 363 2.13 -41.18 6.83
C ALA A 363 2.51 -42.67 7.10
N LYS A 364 1.53 -43.57 7.20
CA LYS A 364 1.77 -45.00 7.32
C LYS A 364 2.46 -45.56 6.08
N ARG A 365 2.03 -45.19 4.88
CA ARG A 365 2.68 -45.62 3.62
C ARG A 365 4.15 -45.20 3.61
N ARG A 366 4.45 -43.93 3.89
CA ARG A 366 5.82 -43.41 3.94
C ARG A 366 6.68 -44.05 5.03
N ALA A 367 6.09 -44.38 6.18
CA ALA A 367 6.81 -45.08 7.26
C ALA A 367 7.24 -46.51 6.86
N LEU A 368 6.47 -47.18 6.00
CA LEU A 368 6.83 -48.49 5.45
C LEU A 368 7.92 -48.41 4.38
N GLU A 369 7.89 -47.36 3.56
CA GLU A 369 8.90 -47.12 2.51
C GLU A 369 10.27 -46.68 3.05
N ASN A 370 10.31 -46.18 4.28
CA ASN A 370 11.51 -45.70 4.99
C ASN A 370 12.19 -46.73 5.89
N LYS A 371 11.63 -47.95 6.00
CA LYS A 371 12.22 -49.12 6.65
C LYS A 371 13.02 -49.96 5.66
#